data_12794a9556fa4ae26301932e8541e094
#
_entry.id   12794a9556fa4ae26301932e8541e094
#
_cell.length_a   1.000
_cell.length_b   1.000
_cell.length_c   1.000
_cell.angle_alpha   90.00
_cell.angle_beta   90.00
_cell.angle_gamma   90.00
#
_symmetry.space_group_name_H-M   'P 1'
#
loop_
_entity.id
_entity.type
_entity.pdbx_description
1 polymer ?
#
loop_
_entity_poly.entity_id
_entity_poly.type
_entity_poly.pdbx_seq_one_letter_code
_entity_poly.pdbx_strand_id
1 'polypeptide(L)'
;MYNDCGILIYNFPSHIDYTSIADRCVAQCKTHLPNIPIMSVGSPISGADNHYQLDTPQHNKKVFGNKSKTWHNLARHLSLQISPWYRTVVIDSDYMIMTNQLLKLFASDQQLLMHREWYDITNDSVETMSVGKSAIDMMWATVLKFDRTTEVEQFFDNWQKVIANYFYYAKLFSFSPHVIRNDFAVSIALKQLLNFGSVDHCVIPWSIHTTRDSVDVKHIENSSITLADTKGDFTVAFDCHVLHKESLADAC
;
A
#
# COMPACT_ATOMS: atom_id res chain seq x y z
N MET A 1 -20.53 -7.86 -13.14
CA MET A 1 -20.58 -6.37 -13.17
C MET A 1 -20.20 -5.89 -11.79
N TYR A 2 -19.16 -5.08 -11.68
CA TYR A 2 -18.59 -4.63 -10.39
C TYR A 2 -19.38 -3.42 -9.86
N ASN A 3 -20.63 -3.63 -9.46
CA ASN A 3 -21.64 -2.56 -9.24
C ASN A 3 -21.49 -1.81 -7.90
N ASP A 4 -20.55 -2.13 -7.05
CA ASP A 4 -20.33 -1.40 -5.79
C ASP A 4 -18.90 -1.65 -5.30
N CYS A 5 -17.96 -1.38 -6.20
CA CYS A 5 -16.53 -1.55 -5.91
C CYS A 5 -15.70 -0.42 -6.51
N GLY A 6 -14.52 -0.18 -5.96
CA GLY A 6 -13.61 0.83 -6.46
C GLY A 6 -12.23 0.79 -5.83
N ILE A 7 -11.37 1.66 -6.34
CA ILE A 7 -9.97 1.79 -5.92
C ILE A 7 -9.77 3.14 -5.24
N LEU A 8 -9.08 3.15 -4.09
CA LEU A 8 -8.56 4.36 -3.45
C LEU A 8 -7.05 4.45 -3.68
N ILE A 9 -6.59 5.62 -4.13
CA ILE A 9 -5.16 5.94 -4.28
C ILE A 9 -4.89 7.23 -3.51
N TYR A 10 -3.95 7.15 -2.55
CA TYR A 10 -3.54 8.29 -1.74
C TYR A 10 -2.42 9.07 -2.43
N ASN A 11 -2.61 10.37 -2.60
CA ASN A 11 -1.63 11.29 -3.17
C ASN A 11 -1.48 12.52 -2.27
N PHE A 12 -0.31 12.68 -1.66
CA PHE A 12 0.01 13.86 -0.87
C PHE A 12 1.32 14.47 -1.33
N PRO A 13 1.40 15.81 -1.48
CA PRO A 13 2.65 16.49 -1.81
C PRO A 13 3.76 16.13 -0.84
N SER A 14 4.94 15.88 -1.36
CA SER A 14 6.13 15.49 -0.62
C SER A 14 7.37 16.12 -1.25
N HIS A 15 8.55 15.77 -0.75
CA HIS A 15 9.85 16.14 -1.37
C HIS A 15 10.14 15.38 -2.67
N ILE A 16 9.36 14.33 -2.97
CA ILE A 16 9.37 13.58 -4.23
C ILE A 16 8.12 13.96 -5.01
N ASP A 17 8.17 13.93 -6.32
CA ASP A 17 6.99 14.12 -7.18
C ASP A 17 6.10 12.87 -7.15
N TYR A 18 5.35 12.72 -6.06
CA TYR A 18 4.34 11.67 -5.96
C TYR A 18 3.15 11.89 -6.90
N THR A 19 2.99 13.08 -7.48
CA THR A 19 1.89 13.33 -8.40
C THR A 19 2.11 12.61 -9.72
N SER A 20 3.32 12.68 -10.31
CA SER A 20 3.64 11.93 -11.53
C SER A 20 3.54 10.42 -11.30
N ILE A 21 4.03 9.91 -10.17
CA ILE A 21 3.89 8.49 -9.79
C ILE A 21 2.41 8.09 -9.70
N ALA A 22 1.58 8.90 -9.05
CA ALA A 22 0.16 8.62 -8.88
C ALA A 22 -0.61 8.70 -10.21
N ASP A 23 -0.30 9.68 -11.07
CA ASP A 23 -0.87 9.79 -12.41
C ASP A 23 -0.54 8.53 -13.24
N ARG A 24 0.69 8.03 -13.16
CA ARG A 24 1.10 6.78 -13.80
C ARG A 24 0.34 5.58 -13.25
N CYS A 25 0.23 5.46 -11.93
CA CYS A 25 -0.54 4.39 -11.28
C CYS A 25 -2.00 4.38 -11.75
N VAL A 26 -2.66 5.55 -11.81
CA VAL A 26 -4.05 5.66 -12.32
C VAL A 26 -4.13 5.25 -13.80
N ALA A 27 -3.19 5.68 -14.65
CA ALA A 27 -3.18 5.30 -16.06
C ALA A 27 -3.08 3.77 -16.24
N GLN A 28 -2.24 3.11 -15.44
CA GLN A 28 -2.13 1.65 -15.42
C GLN A 28 -3.39 0.96 -14.88
N CYS A 29 -4.00 1.50 -13.80
CA CYS A 29 -5.31 1.01 -13.34
C CYS A 29 -6.36 1.06 -14.46
N LYS A 30 -6.44 2.16 -15.20
CA LYS A 30 -7.40 2.29 -16.33
C LYS A 30 -7.12 1.29 -17.44
N THR A 31 -5.87 0.95 -17.68
CA THR A 31 -5.46 -0.03 -18.70
C THR A 31 -5.79 -1.47 -18.27
N HIS A 32 -5.42 -1.86 -17.05
CA HIS A 32 -5.45 -3.25 -16.61
C HIS A 32 -6.69 -3.62 -15.79
N LEU A 33 -7.38 -2.63 -15.21
CA LEU A 33 -8.58 -2.81 -14.39
C LEU A 33 -9.75 -2.01 -14.98
N PRO A 34 -10.13 -2.27 -16.24
CA PRO A 34 -11.15 -1.49 -16.91
C PRO A 34 -12.49 -1.56 -16.16
N ASN A 35 -13.20 -0.45 -16.13
CA ASN A 35 -14.50 -0.29 -15.48
C ASN A 35 -14.50 -0.34 -13.94
N ILE A 36 -13.34 -0.35 -13.29
CA ILE A 36 -13.24 -0.13 -11.85
C ILE A 36 -13.07 1.37 -11.60
N PRO A 37 -13.98 2.03 -10.90
CA PRO A 37 -13.85 3.45 -10.59
C PRO A 37 -12.70 3.70 -9.62
N ILE A 38 -12.01 4.83 -9.81
CA ILE A 38 -10.84 5.24 -9.03
C ILE A 38 -11.14 6.56 -8.33
N MET A 39 -10.86 6.65 -7.03
CA MET A 39 -10.90 7.87 -6.25
C MET A 39 -9.52 8.23 -5.76
N SER A 40 -9.07 9.45 -6.06
CA SER A 40 -7.91 10.04 -5.42
C SER A 40 -8.24 10.59 -4.04
N VAL A 41 -7.33 10.43 -3.08
CA VAL A 41 -7.44 10.95 -1.71
C VAL A 41 -6.26 11.87 -1.42
N GLY A 42 -6.55 13.09 -0.97
CA GLY A 42 -5.56 14.14 -0.75
C GLY A 42 -5.46 15.08 -1.96
N SER A 43 -4.38 15.09 -2.70
CA SER A 43 -4.27 15.87 -3.95
C SER A 43 -4.94 15.15 -5.11
N PRO A 44 -5.57 15.88 -6.05
CA PRO A 44 -6.13 15.31 -7.25
C PRO A 44 -5.09 14.53 -8.06
N ILE A 45 -5.51 13.43 -8.69
CA ILE A 45 -4.71 12.61 -9.59
C ILE A 45 -5.36 12.66 -10.98
N SER A 46 -4.57 12.87 -12.02
CA SER A 46 -5.07 12.91 -13.39
C SER A 46 -5.68 11.55 -13.78
N GLY A 47 -6.85 11.59 -14.42
CA GLY A 47 -7.58 10.38 -14.83
C GLY A 47 -8.35 9.65 -13.75
N ALA A 48 -8.27 10.03 -12.46
CA ALA A 48 -9.15 9.50 -11.43
C ALA A 48 -10.61 9.94 -11.69
N ASP A 49 -11.57 9.06 -11.40
CA ASP A 49 -12.99 9.34 -11.65
C ASP A 49 -13.60 10.25 -10.58
N ASN A 50 -13.06 10.20 -9.36
CA ASN A 50 -13.51 10.97 -8.22
C ASN A 50 -12.31 11.47 -7.40
N HIS A 51 -12.56 12.48 -6.59
CA HIS A 51 -11.56 13.05 -5.69
C HIS A 51 -12.16 13.29 -4.30
N TYR A 52 -11.42 12.93 -3.27
CA TYR A 52 -11.72 13.24 -1.88
C TYR A 52 -10.63 14.15 -1.31
N GLN A 53 -10.98 15.40 -1.05
CA GLN A 53 -10.08 16.35 -0.40
C GLN A 53 -9.92 16.00 1.08
N LEU A 54 -8.70 15.78 1.52
CA LEU A 54 -8.38 15.59 2.93
C LEU A 54 -7.66 16.82 3.46
N ASP A 55 -8.37 17.60 4.27
CA ASP A 55 -7.94 18.96 4.69
C ASP A 55 -6.70 18.96 5.60
N THR A 56 -6.52 17.90 6.39
CA THR A 56 -5.40 17.80 7.33
C THR A 56 -4.72 16.44 7.19
N PRO A 57 -3.82 16.28 6.21
CA PRO A 57 -3.11 15.02 6.05
C PRO A 57 -2.24 14.75 7.27
N GLN A 58 -2.45 13.62 7.91
CA GLN A 58 -1.54 13.14 8.96
C GLN A 58 -0.19 12.79 8.36
N HIS A 59 0.88 13.13 9.03
CA HIS A 59 2.23 12.94 8.52
C HIS A 59 3.18 12.31 9.54
N ASN A 60 4.15 11.61 9.00
CA ASN A 60 5.32 11.13 9.72
C ASN A 60 6.50 12.04 9.46
N LYS A 61 7.30 12.31 10.49
CA LYS A 61 8.55 13.05 10.36
C LYS A 61 9.71 12.19 10.86
N LYS A 62 10.70 11.99 10.01
CA LYS A 62 11.94 11.30 10.37
C LYS A 62 13.13 12.24 10.21
N VAL A 63 14.00 12.24 11.20
CA VAL A 63 15.23 13.04 11.21
C VAL A 63 16.40 12.13 10.88
N PHE A 64 17.21 12.53 9.89
CA PHE A 64 18.45 11.86 9.49
C PHE A 64 19.61 12.85 9.61
N GLY A 65 20.35 12.79 10.70
CA GLY A 65 21.36 13.80 11.00
C GLY A 65 20.72 15.19 11.05
N ASN A 66 21.17 16.11 10.17
CA ASN A 66 20.66 17.47 10.07
C ASN A 66 19.49 17.63 9.07
N LYS A 67 19.05 16.53 8.44
CA LYS A 67 17.95 16.56 7.47
C LYS A 67 16.70 15.92 8.07
N SER A 68 15.54 16.47 7.79
CA SER A 68 14.26 15.85 8.14
C SER A 68 13.46 15.59 6.86
N LYS A 69 12.89 14.38 6.76
CA LYS A 69 11.94 14.01 5.70
C LYS A 69 10.56 13.85 6.32
N THR A 70 9.53 14.33 5.64
CA THR A 70 8.12 14.21 6.03
C THR A 70 7.40 13.31 5.04
N TRP A 71 6.62 12.36 5.55
CA TRP A 71 5.75 11.49 4.76
C TRP A 71 4.31 11.68 5.19
N HIS A 72 3.44 11.88 4.23
CA HIS A 72 1.99 12.02 4.42
C HIS A 72 1.30 10.66 4.18
N ASN A 73 1.60 9.65 5.00
CA ASN A 73 1.15 8.27 4.79
C ASN A 73 0.21 7.75 5.87
N LEU A 74 -0.20 8.56 6.85
CA LEU A 74 -0.95 8.08 8.01
C LEU A 74 -2.48 8.04 7.82
N ALA A 75 -3.01 8.56 6.72
CA ALA A 75 -4.46 8.69 6.55
C ALA A 75 -5.16 7.39 6.10
N ARG A 76 -4.44 6.31 5.79
CA ARG A 76 -5.04 5.07 5.25
C ARG A 76 -6.03 4.38 6.18
N HIS A 77 -5.91 4.55 7.49
CA HIS A 77 -6.89 4.06 8.45
C HIS A 77 -8.26 4.73 8.33
N LEU A 78 -8.38 5.81 7.54
CA LEU A 78 -9.64 6.48 7.20
C LEU A 78 -10.32 5.89 5.94
N SER A 79 -9.69 4.93 5.26
CA SER A 79 -10.18 4.42 3.97
C SER A 79 -11.61 3.92 4.02
N LEU A 80 -12.04 3.28 5.11
CA LEU A 80 -13.41 2.83 5.28
C LEU A 80 -14.41 4.00 5.34
N GLN A 81 -14.05 5.10 5.97
CA GLN A 81 -14.90 6.29 6.08
C GLN A 81 -14.95 7.08 4.76
N ILE A 82 -13.83 7.11 4.03
CA ILE A 82 -13.66 7.86 2.78
C ILE A 82 -14.32 7.12 1.60
N SER A 83 -14.17 5.80 1.54
CA SER A 83 -14.66 5.02 0.40
C SER A 83 -16.18 5.11 0.26
N PRO A 84 -16.71 5.40 -0.95
CA PRO A 84 -18.14 5.36 -1.19
C PRO A 84 -18.67 3.94 -1.52
N TRP A 85 -17.76 2.96 -1.71
CA TRP A 85 -18.10 1.63 -2.19
C TRP A 85 -18.24 0.60 -1.06
N TYR A 86 -19.01 -0.44 -1.32
CA TYR A 86 -19.08 -1.60 -0.43
C TYR A 86 -17.74 -2.36 -0.44
N ARG A 87 -17.18 -2.60 -1.63
CA ARG A 87 -15.90 -3.30 -1.82
C ARG A 87 -14.82 -2.35 -2.32
N THR A 88 -13.75 -2.24 -1.61
CA THR A 88 -12.68 -1.27 -1.89
C THR A 88 -11.32 -1.94 -1.91
N VAL A 89 -10.49 -1.56 -2.87
CA VAL A 89 -9.06 -1.85 -2.87
C VAL A 89 -8.30 -0.55 -2.70
N VAL A 90 -7.50 -0.45 -1.65
CA VAL A 90 -6.56 0.67 -1.43
C VAL A 90 -5.22 0.26 -2.02
N ILE A 91 -4.60 1.14 -2.79
CA ILE A 91 -3.33 0.88 -3.45
C ILE A 91 -2.39 2.05 -3.16
N ASP A 92 -1.11 1.74 -2.89
CA ASP A 92 -0.06 2.75 -2.86
C ASP A 92 0.21 3.27 -4.27
N SER A 93 0.43 4.57 -4.42
CA SER A 93 0.72 5.18 -5.73
C SER A 93 1.98 4.61 -6.40
N ASP A 94 2.90 4.09 -5.61
CA ASP A 94 4.15 3.46 -6.06
C ASP A 94 4.04 1.93 -6.27
N TYR A 95 2.84 1.40 -6.31
CA TYR A 95 2.54 0.05 -6.76
C TYR A 95 2.17 0.07 -8.25
N MET A 96 3.09 -0.38 -9.09
CA MET A 96 2.96 -0.39 -10.56
C MET A 96 2.11 -1.58 -11.00
N ILE A 97 1.02 -1.31 -11.71
CA ILE A 97 0.04 -2.31 -12.16
C ILE A 97 0.31 -2.63 -13.63
N MET A 98 0.81 -3.83 -13.89
CA MET A 98 1.18 -4.31 -15.21
C MET A 98 0.24 -5.40 -15.73
N THR A 99 -0.65 -5.89 -14.85
CA THR A 99 -1.56 -7.01 -15.15
C THR A 99 -2.96 -6.73 -14.62
N ASN A 100 -3.89 -7.64 -14.92
CA ASN A 100 -5.24 -7.61 -14.35
C ASN A 100 -5.39 -8.41 -13.05
N GLN A 101 -4.28 -8.77 -12.39
CA GLN A 101 -4.29 -9.68 -11.24
C GLN A 101 -5.15 -9.15 -10.08
N LEU A 102 -5.18 -7.84 -9.85
CA LEU A 102 -6.00 -7.21 -8.81
C LEU A 102 -7.51 -7.40 -9.01
N LEU A 103 -7.99 -7.75 -10.22
CA LEU A 103 -9.41 -8.11 -10.40
C LEU A 103 -9.84 -9.31 -9.56
N LYS A 104 -8.89 -10.21 -9.21
CA LYS A 104 -9.16 -11.34 -8.32
C LYS A 104 -9.56 -10.91 -6.90
N LEU A 105 -9.10 -9.73 -6.44
CA LEU A 105 -9.49 -9.18 -5.14
C LEU A 105 -10.97 -8.76 -5.13
N PHE A 106 -11.45 -8.19 -6.25
CA PHE A 106 -12.85 -7.82 -6.40
C PHE A 106 -13.77 -9.04 -6.57
N ALA A 107 -13.23 -10.18 -6.99
CA ALA A 107 -13.97 -11.44 -7.11
C ALA A 107 -13.93 -12.28 -5.83
N SER A 108 -13.08 -11.92 -4.86
CA SER A 108 -12.92 -12.69 -3.62
C SER A 108 -14.05 -12.44 -2.63
N ASP A 109 -14.54 -13.50 -1.99
CA ASP A 109 -15.53 -13.45 -0.90
C ASP A 109 -14.90 -13.10 0.47
N GLN A 110 -13.57 -13.08 0.58
CA GLN A 110 -12.88 -12.66 1.80
C GLN A 110 -13.08 -11.17 2.03
N GLN A 111 -13.52 -10.80 3.23
CA GLN A 111 -13.90 -9.42 3.56
C GLN A 111 -12.70 -8.50 3.74
N LEU A 112 -11.53 -9.04 4.11
CA LEU A 112 -10.30 -8.29 4.38
C LEU A 112 -9.10 -9.07 3.83
N LEU A 113 -8.31 -8.45 2.96
CA LEU A 113 -7.15 -9.09 2.34
C LEU A 113 -5.95 -8.14 2.29
N MET A 114 -4.77 -8.64 2.67
CA MET A 114 -3.47 -7.97 2.56
C MET A 114 -2.39 -8.98 2.20
N HIS A 115 -1.25 -8.51 1.68
CA HIS A 115 -0.09 -9.39 1.49
C HIS A 115 0.62 -9.65 2.82
N ARG A 116 1.06 -10.89 3.02
CA ARG A 116 1.97 -11.29 4.11
C ARG A 116 3.39 -11.50 3.58
N GLU A 117 3.50 -12.11 2.43
CA GLU A 117 4.77 -12.44 1.79
C GLU A 117 5.15 -11.38 0.77
N TRP A 118 6.43 -11.11 0.65
CA TRP A 118 6.99 -10.31 -0.42
C TRP A 118 8.05 -11.10 -1.19
N TYR A 119 8.07 -10.89 -2.50
CA TYR A 119 9.05 -11.45 -3.40
C TYR A 119 10.05 -10.35 -3.76
N ASP A 120 11.29 -10.51 -3.37
CA ASP A 120 12.40 -9.65 -3.76
C ASP A 120 12.79 -9.94 -5.22
N ILE A 121 12.42 -9.04 -6.11
CA ILE A 121 12.68 -9.19 -7.56
C ILE A 121 14.19 -9.26 -7.86
N THR A 122 15.01 -8.63 -7.05
CA THR A 122 16.48 -8.53 -7.26
C THR A 122 17.20 -9.81 -6.83
N ASN A 123 16.76 -10.42 -5.75
CA ASN A 123 17.40 -11.60 -5.16
C ASN A 123 16.66 -12.92 -5.42
N ASP A 124 15.54 -12.87 -6.13
CA ASP A 124 14.72 -14.03 -6.45
C ASP A 124 14.36 -14.83 -5.17
N SER A 125 13.85 -14.15 -4.16
CA SER A 125 13.53 -14.75 -2.86
C SER A 125 12.16 -14.31 -2.33
N VAL A 126 11.42 -15.28 -1.76
CA VAL A 126 10.21 -15.01 -0.99
C VAL A 126 10.57 -14.83 0.47
N GLU A 127 10.11 -13.74 1.06
CA GLU A 127 10.42 -13.39 2.44
C GLU A 127 9.15 -13.03 3.22
N THR A 128 9.20 -13.23 4.53
CA THR A 128 8.21 -12.75 5.49
C THR A 128 8.90 -11.89 6.54
N MET A 129 8.14 -11.01 7.15
CA MET A 129 8.65 -10.16 8.23
C MET A 129 7.73 -10.25 9.44
N SER A 130 8.27 -9.89 10.60
CA SER A 130 7.49 -9.80 11.84
C SER A 130 7.43 -8.35 12.33
N VAL A 131 6.40 -8.04 13.10
CA VAL A 131 6.27 -6.75 13.78
C VAL A 131 7.27 -6.68 14.93
N GLY A 132 8.35 -5.97 14.72
CA GLY A 132 9.43 -5.82 15.71
C GLY A 132 10.04 -7.17 16.11
N LYS A 133 10.08 -7.46 17.42
CA LYS A 133 10.56 -8.74 17.98
C LYS A 133 9.41 -9.67 18.41
N SER A 134 8.21 -9.46 17.89
CA SER A 134 7.05 -10.29 18.21
C SER A 134 6.87 -11.44 17.21
N ALA A 135 5.96 -12.37 17.52
CA ALA A 135 5.50 -13.42 16.60
C ALA A 135 4.34 -12.95 15.69
N ILE A 136 4.07 -11.64 15.62
CA ILE A 136 3.03 -11.10 14.74
C ILE A 136 3.60 -11.00 13.33
N ASP A 137 3.02 -11.71 12.38
CA ASP A 137 3.36 -11.57 10.96
C ASP A 137 3.07 -10.14 10.49
N MET A 138 4.02 -9.54 9.79
CA MET A 138 3.81 -8.22 9.19
C MET A 138 2.97 -8.37 7.93
N MET A 139 1.86 -7.63 7.88
CA MET A 139 1.03 -7.49 6.70
C MET A 139 1.40 -6.20 5.97
N TRP A 140 1.49 -6.25 4.66
CA TRP A 140 1.79 -5.10 3.83
C TRP A 140 0.54 -4.27 3.59
N ALA A 141 0.59 -2.98 3.93
CA ALA A 141 -0.49 -2.03 3.68
C ALA A 141 -0.51 -1.46 2.25
N THR A 142 0.42 -1.89 1.39
CA THR A 142 0.58 -1.41 0.01
C THR A 142 -0.64 -1.73 -0.85
N VAL A 143 -1.22 -2.93 -0.67
CA VAL A 143 -2.50 -3.32 -1.27
C VAL A 143 -3.38 -3.86 -0.16
N LEU A 144 -4.51 -3.21 0.06
CA LEU A 144 -5.50 -3.57 1.07
C LEU A 144 -6.87 -3.67 0.42
N LYS A 145 -7.46 -4.86 0.39
CA LYS A 145 -8.88 -5.06 0.00
C LYS A 145 -9.73 -5.15 1.24
N PHE A 146 -10.86 -4.45 1.23
CA PHE A 146 -11.88 -4.60 2.26
C PHE A 146 -13.31 -4.51 1.72
N ASP A 147 -14.24 -5.20 2.37
CA ASP A 147 -15.67 -5.05 2.21
C ASP A 147 -16.25 -4.27 3.40
N ARG A 148 -17.29 -3.49 3.20
CA ARG A 148 -17.93 -2.70 4.25
C ARG A 148 -18.84 -3.59 5.12
N THR A 149 -18.25 -4.20 6.15
CA THR A 149 -18.91 -5.07 7.12
C THR A 149 -18.56 -4.66 8.54
N THR A 150 -19.36 -5.07 9.52
CA THR A 150 -19.12 -4.76 10.94
C THR A 150 -17.75 -5.27 11.43
N GLU A 151 -17.31 -6.42 10.95
CA GLU A 151 -15.99 -6.96 11.29
C GLU A 151 -14.87 -6.07 10.75
N VAL A 152 -15.00 -5.58 9.53
CA VAL A 152 -14.04 -4.66 8.92
C VAL A 152 -14.10 -3.28 9.58
N GLU A 153 -15.27 -2.79 10.00
CA GLU A 153 -15.38 -1.58 10.83
C GLU A 153 -14.55 -1.70 12.10
N GLN A 154 -14.67 -2.85 12.81
CA GLN A 154 -13.87 -3.11 14.00
C GLN A 154 -12.36 -3.16 13.72
N PHE A 155 -11.95 -3.71 12.56
CA PHE A 155 -10.55 -3.68 12.13
C PHE A 155 -10.03 -2.25 11.98
N PHE A 156 -10.77 -1.37 11.29
CA PHE A 156 -10.36 0.03 11.09
C PHE A 156 -10.34 0.81 12.41
N ASP A 157 -11.29 0.56 13.31
CA ASP A 157 -11.28 1.12 14.66
C ASP A 157 -10.04 0.70 15.45
N ASN A 158 -9.68 -0.59 15.38
CA ASN A 158 -8.45 -1.09 15.99
C ASN A 158 -7.21 -0.43 15.37
N TRP A 159 -7.17 -0.28 14.04
CA TRP A 159 -6.05 0.38 13.36
C TRP A 159 -5.89 1.83 13.83
N GLN A 160 -6.99 2.57 13.92
CA GLN A 160 -6.98 3.94 14.45
C GLN A 160 -6.46 3.97 15.90
N LYS A 161 -6.90 3.06 16.77
CA LYS A 161 -6.42 2.93 18.16
C LYS A 161 -4.93 2.61 18.21
N VAL A 162 -4.44 1.73 17.33
CA VAL A 162 -3.01 1.39 17.25
C VAL A 162 -2.19 2.62 16.85
N ILE A 163 -2.62 3.38 15.86
CA ILE A 163 -1.94 4.64 15.45
C ILE A 163 -1.93 5.64 16.60
N ALA A 164 -3.06 5.86 17.26
CA ALA A 164 -3.18 6.80 18.38
C ALA A 164 -2.29 6.40 19.57
N ASN A 165 -2.01 5.12 19.75
CA ASN A 165 -1.21 4.58 20.85
C ASN A 165 0.10 3.93 20.36
N TYR A 166 0.66 4.39 19.25
CA TYR A 166 1.77 3.72 18.56
C TYR A 166 3.01 3.53 19.42
N PHE A 167 3.34 4.50 20.28
CA PHE A 167 4.46 4.38 21.23
C PHE A 167 4.28 3.24 22.24
N TYR A 168 3.06 3.00 22.71
CA TYR A 168 2.76 1.87 23.58
C TYR A 168 3.01 0.54 22.90
N TYR A 169 2.50 0.38 21.66
CA TYR A 169 2.70 -0.85 20.88
C TYR A 169 4.16 -1.06 20.47
N ALA A 170 4.87 0.03 20.17
CA ALA A 170 6.29 -0.04 19.86
C ALA A 170 7.12 -0.59 21.03
N LYS A 171 6.78 -0.17 22.25
CA LYS A 171 7.39 -0.72 23.47
C LYS A 171 6.99 -2.18 23.69
N LEU A 172 5.71 -2.49 23.53
CA LEU A 172 5.17 -3.84 23.75
C LEU A 172 5.80 -4.88 22.82
N PHE A 173 5.96 -4.54 21.54
CA PHE A 173 6.47 -5.44 20.48
C PHE A 173 7.93 -5.16 20.09
N SER A 174 8.63 -4.30 20.83
CA SER A 174 10.07 -4.02 20.68
C SER A 174 10.46 -3.56 19.26
N PHE A 175 9.78 -2.54 18.74
CA PHE A 175 10.17 -1.86 17.51
C PHE A 175 10.38 -0.35 17.71
N SER A 176 11.01 0.31 16.71
CA SER A 176 11.28 1.76 16.79
C SER A 176 9.99 2.58 16.62
N PRO A 177 9.65 3.49 17.55
CA PRO A 177 8.47 4.34 17.45
C PRO A 177 8.67 5.62 16.64
N HIS A 178 9.89 5.88 16.13
CA HIS A 178 10.24 7.18 15.53
C HIS A 178 9.47 7.50 14.25
N VAL A 179 9.00 6.47 13.54
CA VAL A 179 8.15 6.60 12.36
C VAL A 179 7.02 5.60 12.49
N ILE A 180 5.80 6.05 12.36
CA ILE A 180 4.64 5.17 12.32
C ILE A 180 4.66 4.41 10.98
N ARG A 181 4.80 3.09 11.04
CA ARG A 181 4.68 2.20 9.89
C ARG A 181 3.27 1.67 9.81
N ASN A 182 2.59 1.94 8.69
CA ASN A 182 1.26 1.40 8.45
C ASN A 182 1.25 -0.13 8.49
N ASP A 183 2.26 -0.78 7.91
CA ASP A 183 2.40 -2.23 7.93
C ASP A 183 2.36 -2.81 9.35
N PHE A 184 3.05 -2.17 10.30
CA PHE A 184 3.01 -2.60 11.71
C PHE A 184 1.65 -2.34 12.34
N ALA A 185 1.07 -1.16 12.06
CA ALA A 185 -0.21 -0.79 12.66
C ALA A 185 -1.36 -1.69 12.16
N VAL A 186 -1.44 -2.00 10.85
CA VAL A 186 -2.45 -2.91 10.30
C VAL A 186 -2.27 -4.34 10.83
N SER A 187 -1.02 -4.81 10.96
CA SER A 187 -0.72 -6.16 11.46
C SER A 187 -1.19 -6.34 12.90
N ILE A 188 -0.92 -5.35 13.75
CA ILE A 188 -1.38 -5.35 15.15
C ILE A 188 -2.91 -5.29 15.19
N ALA A 189 -3.53 -4.40 14.42
CA ALA A 189 -4.99 -4.25 14.35
C ALA A 189 -5.67 -5.56 13.91
N LEU A 190 -5.12 -6.22 12.90
CA LEU A 190 -5.61 -7.51 12.42
C LEU A 190 -5.50 -8.59 13.49
N LYS A 191 -4.36 -8.71 14.16
CA LYS A 191 -4.18 -9.68 15.26
C LYS A 191 -5.14 -9.42 16.41
N GLN A 192 -5.43 -8.16 16.74
CA GLN A 192 -6.43 -7.82 17.75
C GLN A 192 -7.85 -8.22 17.32
N LEU A 193 -8.22 -7.97 16.04
CA LEU A 193 -9.50 -8.40 15.49
C LEU A 193 -9.68 -9.93 15.63
N LEU A 194 -8.64 -10.67 15.31
CA LEU A 194 -8.64 -12.14 15.30
C LEU A 194 -8.30 -12.76 16.65
N ASN A 195 -8.31 -11.99 17.73
CA ASN A 195 -7.92 -12.44 19.07
C ASN A 195 -6.57 -13.19 19.08
N PHE A 196 -5.59 -12.66 18.31
CA PHE A 196 -4.26 -13.24 18.09
C PHE A 196 -4.25 -14.62 17.42
N GLY A 197 -5.35 -15.02 16.79
CA GLY A 197 -5.46 -16.24 15.99
C GLY A 197 -4.75 -16.17 14.64
N SER A 198 -5.00 -17.17 13.77
CA SER A 198 -4.44 -17.21 12.40
C SER A 198 -4.97 -16.08 11.54
N VAL A 199 -4.08 -15.52 10.68
CA VAL A 199 -4.39 -14.49 9.68
C VAL A 199 -4.59 -15.08 8.27
N ASP A 200 -4.48 -16.39 8.09
CA ASP A 200 -4.38 -17.02 6.75
C ASP A 200 -5.57 -16.71 5.83
N HIS A 201 -6.76 -16.53 6.38
CA HIS A 201 -7.95 -16.13 5.62
C HIS A 201 -7.98 -14.64 5.21
N CYS A 202 -7.05 -13.84 5.73
CA CYS A 202 -6.86 -12.42 5.38
C CYS A 202 -5.65 -12.21 4.48
N VAL A 203 -5.01 -13.27 3.98
CA VAL A 203 -3.80 -13.18 3.15
C VAL A 203 -4.18 -13.22 1.67
N ILE A 204 -3.66 -12.27 0.89
CA ILE A 204 -3.70 -12.32 -0.57
C ILE A 204 -2.87 -13.54 -1.01
N PRO A 205 -3.42 -14.46 -1.84
CA PRO A 205 -2.80 -15.77 -2.13
C PRO A 205 -1.64 -15.70 -3.15
N TRP A 206 -0.93 -14.58 -3.19
CA TRP A 206 0.33 -14.40 -3.91
C TRP A 206 1.20 -13.37 -3.19
N SER A 207 2.51 -13.45 -3.36
CA SER A 207 3.45 -12.50 -2.77
C SER A 207 3.39 -11.15 -3.48
N ILE A 208 3.59 -10.06 -2.73
CA ILE A 208 3.82 -8.76 -3.35
C ILE A 208 5.24 -8.72 -3.93
N HIS A 209 5.37 -8.52 -5.23
CA HIS A 209 6.68 -8.29 -5.83
C HIS A 209 7.19 -6.90 -5.44
N THR A 210 8.43 -6.83 -4.98
CA THR A 210 8.99 -5.57 -4.48
C THR A 210 10.43 -5.41 -4.96
N THR A 211 10.80 -4.19 -5.38
CA THR A 211 12.20 -3.83 -5.62
C THR A 211 12.90 -3.46 -4.31
N ARG A 212 14.23 -3.37 -4.33
CA ARG A 212 15.00 -2.73 -3.26
C ARG A 212 15.19 -1.24 -3.54
N ASP A 213 15.52 -0.45 -2.50
CA ASP A 213 15.83 0.98 -2.64
C ASP A 213 17.04 1.26 -3.56
N SER A 214 17.88 0.25 -3.81
CA SER A 214 19.06 0.34 -4.69
C SER A 214 18.77 0.02 -6.15
N VAL A 215 17.51 -0.24 -6.51
CA VAL A 215 17.09 -0.57 -7.88
C VAL A 215 16.55 0.68 -8.55
N ASP A 216 17.17 1.10 -9.64
CA ASP A 216 16.70 2.23 -10.44
C ASP A 216 15.60 1.80 -11.40
N VAL A 217 14.65 2.70 -11.64
CA VAL A 217 13.67 2.60 -12.72
C VAL A 217 14.22 3.30 -13.94
N LYS A 218 14.36 2.60 -15.05
CA LYS A 218 14.85 3.16 -16.32
C LYS A 218 13.73 3.58 -17.24
N HIS A 219 12.66 2.79 -17.29
CA HIS A 219 11.54 3.04 -18.19
C HIS A 219 10.29 2.31 -17.71
N ILE A 220 9.13 2.92 -17.94
CA ILE A 220 7.83 2.34 -17.60
C ILE A 220 6.96 2.35 -18.86
N GLU A 221 6.53 1.16 -19.28
CA GLU A 221 5.51 0.97 -20.32
C GLU A 221 4.14 0.64 -19.68
N ASN A 222 3.14 0.39 -20.52
CA ASN A 222 1.80 0.07 -20.01
C ASN A 222 1.76 -1.27 -19.27
N SER A 223 2.55 -2.26 -19.70
CA SER A 223 2.53 -3.64 -19.18
C SER A 223 3.90 -4.15 -18.76
N SER A 224 4.89 -3.27 -18.66
CA SER A 224 6.24 -3.63 -18.23
C SER A 224 6.98 -2.48 -17.60
N ILE A 225 7.97 -2.79 -16.78
CA ILE A 225 8.91 -1.84 -16.20
C ILE A 225 10.32 -2.36 -16.38
N THR A 226 11.21 -1.51 -16.90
CA THR A 226 12.63 -1.78 -16.99
C THR A 226 13.34 -1.22 -15.78
N LEU A 227 14.03 -2.08 -15.06
CA LEU A 227 14.74 -1.84 -13.82
C LEU A 227 16.23 -2.04 -14.04
N ALA A 228 17.06 -1.38 -13.23
CA ALA A 228 18.51 -1.56 -13.24
C ALA A 228 19.04 -1.78 -11.83
N ASP A 229 19.89 -2.76 -11.67
CA ASP A 229 20.64 -3.03 -10.45
C ASP A 229 22.15 -3.10 -10.75
N THR A 230 22.94 -3.54 -9.79
CA THR A 230 24.40 -3.71 -9.94
C THR A 230 24.80 -4.79 -10.95
N LYS A 231 23.87 -5.63 -11.39
CA LYS A 231 24.08 -6.72 -12.35
C LYS A 231 23.72 -6.30 -13.79
N GLY A 232 22.98 -5.19 -13.95
CA GLY A 232 22.53 -4.67 -15.23
C GLY A 232 21.04 -4.39 -15.30
N ASP A 233 20.56 -4.11 -16.51
CA ASP A 233 19.15 -3.82 -16.77
C ASP A 233 18.36 -5.12 -16.96
N PHE A 234 17.12 -5.12 -16.43
CA PHE A 234 16.17 -6.22 -16.62
C PHE A 234 14.73 -5.68 -16.69
N THR A 235 13.85 -6.40 -17.36
CA THR A 235 12.45 -5.98 -17.52
C THR A 235 11.52 -6.98 -16.87
N VAL A 236 10.53 -6.47 -16.14
CA VAL A 236 9.45 -7.27 -15.52
C VAL A 236 8.10 -6.85 -16.08
N ALA A 237 7.18 -7.81 -16.19
CA ALA A 237 5.83 -7.63 -16.74
C ALA A 237 4.75 -8.15 -15.77
N PHE A 238 4.97 -7.95 -14.48
CA PHE A 238 4.04 -8.27 -13.39
C PHE A 238 3.93 -7.07 -12.44
N ASP A 239 2.84 -7.02 -11.69
CA ASP A 239 2.58 -5.96 -10.72
C ASP A 239 3.68 -5.91 -9.67
N CYS A 240 4.23 -4.73 -9.38
CA CYS A 240 5.32 -4.60 -8.42
C CYS A 240 5.29 -3.28 -7.64
N HIS A 241 5.75 -3.35 -6.39
CA HIS A 241 5.96 -2.23 -5.50
C HIS A 241 7.40 -1.71 -5.65
N VAL A 242 7.56 -0.44 -6.03
CA VAL A 242 8.87 0.17 -6.27
C VAL A 242 9.29 0.98 -5.04
N LEU A 243 10.41 0.62 -4.39
CA LEU A 243 10.90 1.31 -3.20
C LEU A 243 11.71 2.57 -3.52
N HIS A 244 12.47 2.60 -4.62
CA HIS A 244 13.28 3.78 -5.01
C HIS A 244 12.40 4.85 -5.68
N LYS A 245 11.79 5.69 -4.85
CA LYS A 245 10.76 6.65 -5.26
C LYS A 245 11.30 7.78 -6.12
N GLU A 246 12.52 8.26 -5.87
CA GLU A 246 13.18 9.28 -6.69
C GLU A 246 13.32 8.79 -8.13
N SER A 247 13.91 7.61 -8.32
CA SER A 247 14.08 7.02 -9.65
C SER A 247 12.74 6.69 -10.32
N LEU A 248 11.73 6.30 -9.54
CA LEU A 248 10.37 6.06 -10.06
C LEU A 248 9.74 7.36 -10.57
N ALA A 249 9.86 8.45 -9.82
CA ALA A 249 9.32 9.76 -10.22
C ALA A 249 9.99 10.29 -11.49
N ASP A 250 11.30 10.10 -11.63
CA ASP A 250 12.08 10.50 -12.81
C ASP A 250 11.68 9.71 -14.08
N ALA A 251 11.13 8.50 -13.92
CA ALA A 251 10.70 7.62 -15.00
C ALA A 251 9.21 7.76 -15.37
N CYS A 252 8.40 8.43 -14.52
CA CYS A 252 6.98 8.70 -14.76
C CYS A 252 6.78 9.96 -15.59
#